data_a7f0ca557fb0d89beb7d3c93e87439a1
#
_entry.id   a7f0ca557fb0d89beb7d3c93e87439a1
#
_cell.length_a   1.000
_cell.length_b   1.000
_cell.length_c   1.000
_cell.angle_alpha   90.00
_cell.angle_beta   90.00
_cell.angle_gamma   90.00
#
_symmetry.space_group_name_H-M   'P 1'
#
loop_
_entity.id
_entity.type
_entity.pdbx_description
1 polymer ?
#
loop_
_entity_poly.entity_id
_entity_poly.type
_entity_poly.pdbx_seq_one_letter_code
_entity_poly.pdbx_strand_id
1 'polypeptide(L)'
;RYQCVDISAASYADGANAQIWDCVNGNAQMYAFVFAGFEDGLPYWVIRNNATGKVLDAAIGTGIDGGNNGANIQQWAYHGGDNQKWTLQMAGDGYFYIRSKLDPNLVLDLLYGSTDNGTNLQLCNYYGSDNQQWYLWDNTINLSAEWTNSNYKVDYNADGGTLLDENGNATTDTVRTYEYDRTYDFLKAKRAYTVSYETNGGTAAINSSNTDALGTFNGWNEQLTEQTSHGEVQGSYDWTTGTLNWAAYYNGNPD
;
A
#
# COMPACT_ATOMS: atom_id res chain seq x y z
N ARG A 1 -1.43 -32.55 -3.79
CA ARG A 1 -2.29 -32.15 -4.90
C ARG A 1 -2.72 -30.73 -4.59
N TYR A 2 -2.49 -29.81 -5.53
CA TYR A 2 -2.88 -28.40 -5.35
C TYR A 2 -4.28 -28.21 -5.93
N GLN A 3 -5.07 -27.36 -5.26
CA GLN A 3 -6.38 -26.95 -5.73
C GLN A 3 -6.38 -25.46 -6.04
N CYS A 4 -7.03 -25.10 -7.12
CA CYS A 4 -7.10 -23.74 -7.62
C CYS A 4 -8.53 -23.22 -7.52
N VAL A 5 -8.68 -21.92 -7.35
CA VAL A 5 -9.96 -21.25 -7.60
C VAL A 5 -10.37 -21.51 -9.04
N ASP A 6 -11.61 -21.98 -9.24
CA ASP A 6 -12.13 -22.46 -10.49
C ASP A 6 -13.55 -21.94 -10.71
N ILE A 7 -13.86 -21.58 -11.95
CA ILE A 7 -15.24 -21.30 -12.32
C ILE A 7 -15.90 -22.59 -12.78
N SER A 8 -16.95 -22.98 -12.08
CA SER A 8 -17.67 -24.23 -12.29
C SER A 8 -18.00 -24.44 -13.77
N ALA A 9 -17.65 -25.64 -14.27
CA ALA A 9 -17.82 -26.06 -15.65
C ALA A 9 -17.18 -25.11 -16.69
N ALA A 10 -16.18 -24.30 -16.32
CA ALA A 10 -15.62 -23.25 -17.15
C ALA A 10 -16.69 -22.36 -17.83
N SER A 11 -17.77 -22.11 -17.13
CA SER A 11 -18.95 -21.36 -17.63
C SER A 11 -18.59 -19.92 -17.98
N TYR A 12 -19.23 -19.38 -19.02
CA TYR A 12 -19.14 -17.97 -19.41
C TYR A 12 -20.32 -17.14 -18.89
N ALA A 13 -21.27 -17.75 -18.19
CA ALA A 13 -22.45 -17.06 -17.70
C ALA A 13 -22.14 -16.15 -16.50
N ASP A 14 -22.90 -15.05 -16.35
CA ASP A 14 -22.99 -14.34 -15.08
C ASP A 14 -23.67 -15.23 -14.05
N GLY A 15 -23.20 -15.17 -12.80
CA GLY A 15 -23.68 -16.04 -11.73
C GLY A 15 -23.06 -17.45 -11.71
N ALA A 16 -22.13 -17.76 -12.62
CA ALA A 16 -21.44 -19.03 -12.55
C ALA A 16 -20.61 -19.14 -11.26
N ASN A 17 -20.76 -20.25 -10.58
CA ASN A 17 -20.21 -20.47 -9.25
C ASN A 17 -18.69 -20.52 -9.24
N ALA A 18 -18.08 -19.92 -8.24
CA ALA A 18 -16.68 -20.07 -7.93
C ALA A 18 -16.49 -21.18 -6.88
N GLN A 19 -15.58 -22.07 -7.15
CA GLN A 19 -15.29 -23.27 -6.36
C GLN A 19 -13.79 -23.52 -6.34
N ILE A 20 -13.34 -24.54 -5.62
CA ILE A 20 -12.00 -25.10 -5.84
C ILE A 20 -12.09 -26.34 -6.71
N TRP A 21 -11.04 -26.56 -7.49
CA TRP A 21 -10.86 -27.76 -8.31
C TRP A 21 -9.38 -28.09 -8.44
N ASP A 22 -9.05 -29.36 -8.73
CA ASP A 22 -7.68 -29.72 -9.06
C ASP A 22 -7.07 -28.76 -10.07
N CYS A 23 -5.85 -28.28 -9.81
CA CYS A 23 -5.17 -27.38 -10.73
C CYS A 23 -4.82 -28.09 -12.03
N VAL A 24 -5.44 -27.68 -13.12
CA VAL A 24 -5.20 -28.20 -14.48
C VAL A 24 -4.57 -27.14 -15.40
N ASN A 25 -4.22 -25.97 -14.84
CA ASN A 25 -3.67 -24.82 -15.57
C ASN A 25 -4.55 -24.36 -16.74
N GLY A 26 -5.85 -24.57 -16.62
CA GLY A 26 -6.85 -24.08 -17.58
C GLY A 26 -7.15 -22.61 -17.37
N ASN A 27 -7.57 -21.90 -18.43
CA ASN A 27 -7.88 -20.48 -18.36
C ASN A 27 -8.99 -20.14 -17.35
N ALA A 28 -9.90 -21.08 -17.04
CA ALA A 28 -10.94 -20.93 -16.02
C ALA A 28 -10.38 -20.85 -14.59
N GLN A 29 -9.11 -21.24 -14.38
CA GLN A 29 -8.39 -21.21 -13.12
C GLN A 29 -7.32 -20.11 -13.09
N MET A 30 -7.21 -19.32 -14.13
CA MET A 30 -6.26 -18.23 -14.21
C MET A 30 -6.95 -16.89 -14.00
N TYR A 31 -6.36 -16.06 -13.14
CA TYR A 31 -6.92 -14.77 -12.77
C TYR A 31 -5.86 -13.68 -12.84
N ALA A 32 -6.28 -12.49 -13.21
CA ALA A 32 -5.50 -11.27 -13.14
C ALA A 32 -6.03 -10.38 -12.02
N PHE A 33 -5.13 -9.85 -11.20
CA PHE A 33 -5.44 -8.79 -10.25
C PHE A 33 -5.34 -7.45 -10.97
N VAL A 34 -6.47 -6.82 -11.21
CA VAL A 34 -6.53 -5.52 -11.89
C VAL A 34 -6.73 -4.43 -10.84
N PHE A 35 -5.85 -3.45 -10.82
CA PHE A 35 -5.94 -2.36 -9.85
C PHE A 35 -7.23 -1.56 -10.04
N ALA A 36 -7.98 -1.35 -8.95
CA ALA A 36 -9.28 -0.71 -8.94
C ALA A 36 -9.32 0.62 -8.16
N GLY A 37 -8.18 1.04 -7.60
CA GLY A 37 -8.04 2.31 -6.89
C GLY A 37 -7.58 2.17 -5.44
N PHE A 38 -7.45 3.32 -4.78
CA PHE A 38 -7.19 3.43 -3.33
C PHE A 38 -8.41 4.03 -2.65
N GLU A 39 -8.72 3.53 -1.46
CA GLU A 39 -9.70 4.12 -0.55
C GLU A 39 -9.24 3.86 0.88
N ASP A 40 -9.30 4.87 1.74
CA ASP A 40 -8.84 4.82 3.14
C ASP A 40 -7.41 4.29 3.30
N GLY A 41 -6.53 4.60 2.33
CA GLY A 41 -5.13 4.17 2.34
C GLY A 41 -4.91 2.72 1.93
N LEU A 42 -5.94 1.98 1.54
CA LEU A 42 -5.83 0.59 1.09
C LEU A 42 -5.98 0.48 -0.43
N PRO A 43 -5.12 -0.31 -1.11
CA PRO A 43 -5.32 -0.65 -2.51
C PRO A 43 -6.44 -1.67 -2.66
N TYR A 44 -7.28 -1.48 -3.67
CA TYR A 44 -8.30 -2.44 -4.07
C TYR A 44 -8.05 -2.99 -5.45
N TRP A 45 -8.39 -4.24 -5.61
CA TRP A 45 -8.19 -5.03 -6.81
C TRP A 45 -9.48 -5.66 -7.27
N VAL A 46 -9.61 -5.80 -8.57
CA VAL A 46 -10.63 -6.66 -9.20
C VAL A 46 -9.93 -7.96 -9.61
N ILE A 47 -10.49 -9.09 -9.23
CA ILE A 47 -9.94 -10.41 -9.56
C ILE A 47 -10.65 -10.91 -10.82
N ARG A 48 -9.99 -10.76 -11.97
CA ARG A 48 -10.56 -11.03 -13.29
C ARG A 48 -10.15 -12.42 -13.78
N ASN A 49 -11.13 -13.22 -14.18
CA ASN A 49 -10.88 -14.51 -14.81
C ASN A 49 -10.38 -14.33 -16.24
N ASN A 50 -9.31 -15.00 -16.61
CA ASN A 50 -8.66 -14.85 -17.92
C ASN A 50 -9.46 -15.48 -19.07
N ALA A 51 -10.27 -16.51 -18.81
CA ALA A 51 -11.09 -17.15 -19.85
C ALA A 51 -12.27 -16.25 -20.25
N THR A 52 -12.94 -15.66 -19.26
CA THR A 52 -14.24 -15.00 -19.45
C THR A 52 -14.15 -13.48 -19.46
N GLY A 53 -13.06 -12.92 -18.93
CA GLY A 53 -12.93 -11.48 -18.67
C GLY A 53 -13.85 -10.97 -17.56
N LYS A 54 -14.67 -11.85 -16.97
CA LYS A 54 -15.52 -11.54 -15.82
C LYS A 54 -14.72 -11.54 -14.53
N VAL A 55 -15.32 -11.07 -13.45
CA VAL A 55 -14.62 -10.88 -12.18
C VAL A 55 -15.25 -11.70 -11.08
N LEU A 56 -14.46 -12.02 -10.04
CA LEU A 56 -15.03 -12.59 -8.82
C LEU A 56 -15.94 -11.56 -8.16
N ASP A 57 -17.13 -12.01 -7.81
CA ASP A 57 -18.26 -11.22 -7.34
C ASP A 57 -18.89 -11.91 -6.14
N ALA A 58 -19.08 -11.18 -5.06
CA ALA A 58 -19.85 -11.67 -3.93
C ALA A 58 -21.33 -11.41 -4.17
N ALA A 59 -22.15 -12.46 -4.18
CA ALA A 59 -23.60 -12.36 -4.37
C ALA A 59 -24.24 -11.71 -3.14
N ILE A 60 -24.49 -10.40 -3.22
CA ILE A 60 -24.99 -9.58 -2.11
C ILE A 60 -26.32 -10.12 -1.57
N GLY A 61 -26.44 -10.22 -0.24
CA GLY A 61 -27.68 -10.60 0.42
C GLY A 61 -28.01 -12.10 0.32
N THR A 62 -27.08 -12.93 -0.18
CA THR A 62 -27.26 -14.39 -0.26
C THR A 62 -26.67 -15.15 0.91
N GLY A 63 -26.05 -14.44 1.85
CA GLY A 63 -25.45 -15.02 3.04
C GLY A 63 -26.46 -15.35 4.13
N ILE A 64 -25.93 -15.65 5.31
CA ILE A 64 -26.72 -16.01 6.50
C ILE A 64 -27.64 -14.85 6.86
N ASP A 65 -28.91 -15.17 7.10
CA ASP A 65 -29.97 -14.20 7.45
C ASP A 65 -30.14 -13.05 6.43
N GLY A 66 -29.83 -13.30 5.15
CA GLY A 66 -29.89 -12.29 4.10
C GLY A 66 -28.76 -11.27 4.15
N GLY A 67 -27.75 -11.50 4.99
CA GLY A 67 -26.53 -10.70 5.04
C GLY A 67 -25.49 -11.11 3.99
N ASN A 68 -24.25 -10.68 4.20
CA ASN A 68 -23.14 -11.02 3.30
C ASN A 68 -22.20 -12.09 3.88
N ASN A 69 -22.26 -12.39 5.18
CA ASN A 69 -21.53 -13.53 5.76
C ASN A 69 -22.16 -14.84 5.27
N GLY A 70 -21.39 -15.69 4.62
CA GLY A 70 -21.86 -16.88 3.91
C GLY A 70 -22.35 -16.58 2.48
N ALA A 71 -22.22 -15.34 2.00
CA ALA A 71 -22.60 -15.02 0.63
C ALA A 71 -21.76 -15.79 -0.39
N ASN A 72 -22.42 -16.30 -1.42
CA ASN A 72 -21.78 -17.07 -2.47
C ASN A 72 -20.78 -16.22 -3.26
N ILE A 73 -19.67 -16.81 -3.67
CA ILE A 73 -18.75 -16.22 -4.64
C ILE A 73 -19.06 -16.81 -6.01
N GLN A 74 -19.20 -15.93 -6.97
CA GLN A 74 -19.53 -16.22 -8.35
C GLN A 74 -18.65 -15.40 -9.30
N GLN A 75 -18.73 -15.63 -10.59
CA GLN A 75 -18.23 -14.66 -11.56
C GLN A 75 -19.39 -13.79 -12.08
N TRP A 76 -19.09 -12.55 -12.38
CA TRP A 76 -20.05 -11.61 -12.97
C TRP A 76 -19.34 -10.62 -13.88
N ALA A 77 -20.08 -10.02 -14.83
CA ALA A 77 -19.57 -8.88 -15.59
C ALA A 77 -19.19 -7.75 -14.63
N TYR A 78 -18.05 -7.10 -14.89
CA TYR A 78 -17.59 -6.00 -14.03
C TYR A 78 -18.53 -4.81 -14.12
N HIS A 79 -19.08 -4.38 -12.99
CA HIS A 79 -19.96 -3.22 -12.86
C HIS A 79 -19.47 -2.17 -11.86
N GLY A 80 -18.30 -2.39 -11.25
CA GLY A 80 -17.68 -1.42 -10.35
C GLY A 80 -18.19 -1.40 -8.92
N GLY A 81 -19.09 -2.31 -8.54
CA GLY A 81 -19.59 -2.45 -7.17
C GLY A 81 -18.53 -2.87 -6.19
N ASP A 82 -18.75 -2.60 -4.91
CA ASP A 82 -17.80 -2.97 -3.85
C ASP A 82 -17.73 -4.48 -3.59
N ASN A 83 -18.77 -5.21 -3.98
CA ASN A 83 -18.82 -6.67 -3.98
C ASN A 83 -17.91 -7.34 -5.01
N GLN A 84 -17.27 -6.55 -5.90
CA GLN A 84 -16.31 -7.01 -6.91
C GLN A 84 -14.87 -6.50 -6.61
N LYS A 85 -14.67 -5.84 -5.48
CA LYS A 85 -13.38 -5.25 -5.11
C LYS A 85 -12.82 -5.92 -3.87
N TRP A 86 -11.52 -6.16 -3.91
CA TRP A 86 -10.82 -6.96 -2.93
C TRP A 86 -9.53 -6.28 -2.52
N THR A 87 -9.15 -6.38 -1.26
CA THR A 87 -7.82 -6.01 -0.79
C THR A 87 -7.08 -7.23 -0.26
N LEU A 88 -5.75 -7.20 -0.35
CA LEU A 88 -4.89 -8.29 0.07
C LEU A 88 -4.23 -7.94 1.41
N GLN A 89 -4.34 -8.83 2.36
CA GLN A 89 -3.63 -8.76 3.63
C GLN A 89 -2.71 -9.97 3.75
N MET A 90 -1.43 -9.75 4.03
CA MET A 90 -0.51 -10.87 4.26
C MET A 90 -0.95 -11.69 5.47
N ALA A 91 -0.94 -13.01 5.31
CA ALA A 91 -1.19 -13.98 6.38
C ALA A 91 0.11 -14.56 6.95
N GLY A 92 1.22 -14.39 6.25
CA GLY A 92 2.53 -15.00 6.52
C GLY A 92 2.89 -16.05 5.48
N ASP A 93 4.15 -16.42 5.40
CA ASP A 93 4.68 -17.51 4.55
C ASP A 93 4.24 -17.46 3.07
N GLY A 94 3.98 -16.25 2.54
CA GLY A 94 3.53 -16.05 1.16
C GLY A 94 2.02 -16.23 0.94
N TYR A 95 1.25 -16.43 2.01
CA TYR A 95 -0.21 -16.51 1.95
C TYR A 95 -0.86 -15.15 2.21
N PHE A 96 -2.09 -15.01 1.70
CA PHE A 96 -2.89 -13.80 1.82
C PHE A 96 -4.32 -14.11 2.26
N TYR A 97 -4.89 -13.22 3.05
CA TYR A 97 -6.33 -13.08 3.20
C TYR A 97 -6.84 -12.13 2.11
N ILE A 98 -7.85 -12.55 1.37
CA ILE A 98 -8.50 -11.75 0.34
C ILE A 98 -9.77 -11.15 0.97
N ARG A 99 -9.69 -9.87 1.36
CA ARG A 99 -10.78 -9.16 2.06
C ARG A 99 -11.70 -8.48 1.08
N SER A 100 -12.99 -8.53 1.37
CA SER A 100 -13.99 -7.83 0.57
C SER A 100 -13.99 -6.32 0.88
N LYS A 101 -14.13 -5.49 -0.15
CA LYS A 101 -14.41 -4.06 0.05
C LYS A 101 -15.83 -3.83 0.57
N LEU A 102 -16.78 -4.72 0.28
CA LEU A 102 -18.14 -4.63 0.75
C LEU A 102 -18.25 -4.59 2.28
N ASP A 103 -17.44 -5.41 2.96
CA ASP A 103 -17.23 -5.41 4.41
C ASP A 103 -15.81 -5.95 4.67
N PRO A 104 -14.90 -5.13 5.21
CA PRO A 104 -13.52 -5.54 5.46
C PRO A 104 -13.37 -6.62 6.56
N ASN A 105 -14.43 -6.93 7.31
CA ASN A 105 -14.44 -8.07 8.23
C ASN A 105 -14.72 -9.40 7.52
N LEU A 106 -15.15 -9.36 6.26
CA LEU A 106 -15.43 -10.54 5.45
C LEU A 106 -14.25 -10.84 4.52
N VAL A 107 -13.92 -12.11 4.43
CA VAL A 107 -12.83 -12.63 3.59
C VAL A 107 -13.33 -13.73 2.67
N LEU A 108 -12.60 -13.95 1.59
CA LEU A 108 -12.77 -15.14 0.75
C LEU A 108 -12.47 -16.39 1.56
N ASP A 109 -13.38 -17.32 1.58
CA ASP A 109 -13.38 -18.48 2.47
C ASP A 109 -13.76 -19.74 1.71
N LEU A 110 -13.09 -20.84 2.01
CA LEU A 110 -13.43 -22.16 1.51
C LEU A 110 -14.43 -22.82 2.45
N LEU A 111 -15.62 -23.09 1.94
CA LEU A 111 -16.75 -23.60 2.71
C LEU A 111 -16.37 -24.85 3.53
N TYR A 112 -16.50 -24.77 4.85
CA TYR A 112 -16.16 -25.79 5.82
C TYR A 112 -14.70 -26.28 5.78
N GLY A 113 -13.81 -25.61 5.05
CA GLY A 113 -12.42 -26.05 4.86
C GLY A 113 -12.29 -27.38 4.13
N SER A 114 -13.33 -27.84 3.42
CA SER A 114 -13.25 -29.06 2.61
C SER A 114 -12.31 -28.85 1.43
N THR A 115 -11.46 -29.83 1.18
CA THR A 115 -10.52 -29.84 0.04
C THR A 115 -11.02 -30.70 -1.14
N ASP A 116 -12.28 -31.06 -1.15
CA ASP A 116 -12.89 -31.81 -2.24
C ASP A 116 -13.11 -30.91 -3.46
N ASN A 117 -12.94 -31.47 -4.66
CA ASN A 117 -13.27 -30.78 -5.90
C ASN A 117 -14.74 -30.35 -5.90
N GLY A 118 -14.99 -29.11 -6.28
CA GLY A 118 -16.33 -28.54 -6.28
C GLY A 118 -16.74 -27.87 -4.98
N THR A 119 -15.85 -27.84 -3.96
CA THR A 119 -16.11 -27.10 -2.71
C THR A 119 -16.30 -25.63 -3.02
N ASN A 120 -17.37 -25.09 -2.50
CA ASN A 120 -17.81 -23.71 -2.74
C ASN A 120 -16.89 -22.67 -2.12
N LEU A 121 -16.75 -21.54 -2.77
CA LEU A 121 -16.19 -20.32 -2.21
C LEU A 121 -17.32 -19.41 -1.70
N GLN A 122 -17.07 -18.77 -0.55
CA GLN A 122 -18.02 -17.87 0.07
C GLN A 122 -17.30 -16.66 0.68
N LEU A 123 -18.07 -15.64 1.04
CA LEU A 123 -17.61 -14.66 2.03
C LEU A 123 -17.83 -15.21 3.43
N CYS A 124 -16.87 -15.05 4.31
CA CYS A 124 -17.01 -15.44 5.71
C CYS A 124 -16.34 -14.43 6.62
N ASN A 125 -16.83 -14.33 7.85
CA ASN A 125 -16.16 -13.56 8.88
C ASN A 125 -14.69 -14.00 8.98
N TYR A 126 -13.82 -13.03 9.17
CA TYR A 126 -12.40 -13.29 9.35
C TYR A 126 -12.13 -14.02 10.69
N TYR A 127 -11.56 -15.19 10.62
CA TYR A 127 -11.15 -16.00 11.78
C TYR A 127 -9.64 -16.29 11.76
N GLY A 128 -8.94 -15.96 10.69
CA GLY A 128 -7.52 -16.25 10.54
C GLY A 128 -7.20 -17.72 10.34
N SER A 129 -8.18 -18.53 9.95
CA SER A 129 -8.05 -19.98 9.73
C SER A 129 -7.45 -20.30 8.36
N ASP A 130 -6.91 -21.51 8.22
CA ASP A 130 -6.20 -21.95 7.01
C ASP A 130 -7.08 -21.94 5.75
N ASN A 131 -8.38 -22.22 5.89
CA ASN A 131 -9.34 -22.18 4.79
C ASN A 131 -9.68 -20.76 4.29
N GLN A 132 -9.09 -19.74 4.92
CA GLN A 132 -9.17 -18.33 4.53
C GLN A 132 -7.85 -17.83 3.94
N GLN A 133 -6.82 -18.67 3.87
CA GLN A 133 -5.50 -18.30 3.40
C GLN A 133 -5.28 -18.78 1.98
N TRP A 134 -4.89 -17.85 1.11
CA TRP A 134 -4.74 -18.08 -0.31
C TRP A 134 -3.31 -17.85 -0.74
N TYR A 135 -2.73 -18.80 -1.44
CA TYR A 135 -1.43 -18.65 -2.06
C TYR A 135 -1.62 -18.13 -3.49
N LEU A 136 -0.99 -17.01 -3.81
CA LEU A 136 -1.02 -16.45 -5.15
C LEU A 136 0.14 -17.05 -5.94
N TRP A 137 -0.15 -18.06 -6.73
CA TRP A 137 0.86 -18.69 -7.56
C TRP A 137 1.11 -17.83 -8.80
N ASP A 138 2.33 -17.30 -8.89
CA ASP A 138 2.76 -16.55 -10.04
C ASP A 138 3.22 -17.48 -11.17
N ASN A 139 2.42 -17.58 -12.21
CA ASN A 139 2.91 -18.08 -13.48
C ASN A 139 3.32 -16.93 -14.43
N THR A 140 2.91 -15.71 -14.14
CA THR A 140 3.37 -14.41 -14.62
C THR A 140 2.51 -13.32 -13.98
N ILE A 141 2.94 -12.69 -12.89
CA ILE A 141 2.37 -11.41 -12.52
C ILE A 141 2.88 -10.41 -13.57
N ASN A 142 2.16 -10.26 -14.65
CA ASN A 142 2.20 -9.02 -15.40
C ASN A 142 1.43 -8.00 -14.56
N LEU A 143 2.08 -7.43 -13.57
CA LEU A 143 1.66 -6.17 -13.00
C LEU A 143 1.87 -5.10 -14.07
N SER A 144 1.01 -5.07 -15.07
CA SER A 144 0.84 -3.87 -15.87
C SER A 144 0.03 -2.91 -15.00
N ALA A 145 0.71 -2.18 -14.13
CA ALA A 145 0.14 -0.97 -13.61
C ALA A 145 -0.01 -0.03 -14.83
N GLU A 146 -1.22 0.10 -15.35
CA GLU A 146 -1.56 1.24 -16.17
C GLU A 146 -1.60 2.44 -15.22
N TRP A 147 -0.44 3.06 -15.07
CA TRP A 147 -0.35 4.34 -14.42
C TRP A 147 -0.92 5.38 -15.39
N THR A 148 -2.12 5.84 -15.12
CA THR A 148 -2.48 7.16 -15.62
C THR A 148 -1.55 8.12 -14.90
N ASN A 149 -0.82 8.95 -15.67
CA ASN A 149 0.08 9.96 -15.12
C ASN A 149 -0.66 10.77 -14.05
N SER A 150 -0.45 10.39 -12.80
CA SER A 150 -0.99 11.13 -11.68
C SER A 150 -0.01 12.26 -11.39
N ASN A 151 -0.46 13.47 -11.57
CA ASN A 151 0.29 14.65 -11.16
C ASN A 151 0.20 14.78 -9.65
N TYR A 152 1.34 14.93 -8.99
CA TYR A 152 1.40 15.27 -7.56
C TYR A 152 1.51 16.76 -7.39
N LYS A 153 0.73 17.31 -6.48
CA LYS A 153 0.95 18.66 -5.97
C LYS A 153 1.79 18.55 -4.71
N VAL A 154 2.87 19.30 -4.69
CA VAL A 154 3.72 19.46 -3.52
C VAL A 154 3.60 20.90 -3.06
N ASP A 155 3.12 21.07 -1.84
CA ASP A 155 3.05 22.35 -1.16
C ASP A 155 4.35 22.56 -0.36
N TYR A 156 5.05 23.66 -0.65
CA TYR A 156 6.30 24.01 -0.01
C TYR A 156 6.07 25.08 1.02
N ASN A 157 6.53 24.83 2.23
CA ASN A 157 6.54 25.82 3.31
C ASN A 157 7.98 26.04 3.78
N ALA A 158 8.48 27.24 3.61
CA ALA A 158 9.80 27.62 4.06
C ALA A 158 9.87 27.96 5.56
N ASP A 159 8.76 27.89 6.28
CA ASP A 159 8.65 28.18 7.71
C ASP A 159 9.40 29.45 8.14
N GLY A 160 9.11 30.53 7.43
CA GLY A 160 9.76 31.86 7.64
C GLY A 160 11.12 32.02 6.96
N GLY A 161 11.59 31.02 6.22
CA GLY A 161 12.75 31.09 5.33
C GLY A 161 12.37 31.56 3.91
N THR A 162 13.28 31.36 2.98
CA THR A 162 13.10 31.66 1.55
C THR A 162 13.18 30.37 0.76
N LEU A 163 12.19 30.10 -0.09
CA LEU A 163 12.25 29.01 -1.05
C LEU A 163 13.20 29.38 -2.19
N LEU A 164 13.97 28.40 -2.65
CA LEU A 164 14.90 28.53 -3.76
C LEU A 164 14.49 27.57 -4.87
N ASP A 165 14.57 28.04 -6.13
CA ASP A 165 14.41 27.22 -7.31
C ASP A 165 15.62 26.31 -7.56
N GLU A 166 15.56 25.52 -8.63
CA GLU A 166 16.63 24.60 -9.07
C GLU A 166 17.95 25.31 -9.38
N ASN A 167 17.92 26.63 -9.66
CA ASN A 167 19.10 27.45 -9.93
C ASN A 167 19.61 28.16 -8.67
N GLY A 168 18.95 27.96 -7.53
CA GLY A 168 19.29 28.60 -6.26
C GLY A 168 18.76 30.03 -6.12
N ASN A 169 17.87 30.48 -6.99
CA ASN A 169 17.24 31.80 -6.90
C ASN A 169 16.01 31.76 -5.98
N ALA A 170 15.73 32.86 -5.31
CA ALA A 170 14.53 32.98 -4.50
C ALA A 170 13.27 32.86 -5.37
N THR A 171 12.30 32.08 -4.91
CA THR A 171 11.01 31.90 -5.58
C THR A 171 9.86 32.09 -4.61
N THR A 172 8.75 32.58 -5.13
CA THR A 172 7.47 32.68 -4.40
C THR A 172 6.55 31.53 -4.71
N ASP A 173 6.96 30.60 -5.59
CA ASP A 173 6.18 29.41 -5.90
C ASP A 173 6.13 28.50 -4.68
N THR A 174 4.96 28.38 -4.09
CA THR A 174 4.71 27.51 -2.93
C THR A 174 4.04 26.21 -3.28
N VAL A 175 3.59 26.06 -4.54
CA VAL A 175 2.91 24.85 -5.03
C VAL A 175 3.49 24.47 -6.37
N ARG A 176 3.98 23.26 -6.49
CA ARG A 176 4.42 22.71 -7.78
C ARG A 176 3.73 21.39 -8.07
N THR A 177 3.45 21.18 -9.35
CA THR A 177 2.88 19.92 -9.85
C THR A 177 3.99 19.12 -10.50
N TYR A 178 4.13 17.87 -10.09
CA TYR A 178 5.12 16.93 -10.61
C TYR A 178 4.41 15.74 -11.25
N GLU A 179 4.90 15.30 -12.38
CA GLU A 179 4.43 14.07 -13.03
C GLU A 179 5.05 12.85 -12.32
N TYR A 180 4.28 11.80 -12.18
CA TYR A 180 4.81 10.53 -11.72
C TYR A 180 5.85 9.99 -12.71
N ASP A 181 6.83 9.24 -12.19
CA ASP A 181 7.85 8.57 -13.00
C ASP A 181 8.93 9.49 -13.61
N ARG A 182 9.17 10.63 -12.98
CA ARG A 182 10.29 11.50 -13.31
C ARG A 182 11.09 11.87 -12.07
N THR A 183 12.37 12.07 -12.24
CA THR A 183 13.22 12.64 -11.19
C THR A 183 13.14 14.16 -11.26
N TYR A 184 12.87 14.78 -10.13
CA TYR A 184 12.78 16.22 -10.00
C TYR A 184 13.72 16.74 -8.92
N ASP A 185 14.29 17.91 -9.16
CA ASP A 185 14.92 18.69 -8.11
C ASP A 185 13.82 19.50 -7.38
N PHE A 186 13.58 19.13 -6.13
CA PHE A 186 12.62 19.83 -5.29
C PHE A 186 13.14 21.22 -4.91
N LEU A 187 12.18 22.13 -4.61
CA LEU A 187 12.54 23.43 -4.04
C LEU A 187 13.30 23.23 -2.74
N LYS A 188 14.33 24.06 -2.55
CA LYS A 188 15.12 24.08 -1.31
C LYS A 188 14.65 25.24 -0.45
N ALA A 189 14.76 25.11 0.87
CA ALA A 189 14.49 26.21 1.78
C ALA A 189 15.83 26.76 2.34
N LYS A 190 15.99 28.08 2.33
CA LYS A 190 17.07 28.79 2.99
C LYS A 190 16.50 29.57 4.16
N ARG A 191 17.05 29.37 5.35
CA ARG A 191 16.68 30.13 6.54
C ARG A 191 17.91 30.72 7.20
N ALA A 192 17.85 31.97 7.59
CA ALA A 192 18.84 32.57 8.42
C ALA A 192 18.55 32.27 9.89
N TYR A 193 19.54 31.76 10.59
CA TYR A 193 19.47 31.53 12.03
C TYR A 193 20.42 32.47 12.75
N THR A 194 19.95 33.03 13.84
CA THR A 194 20.82 33.70 14.81
C THR A 194 21.01 32.75 15.97
N VAL A 195 22.24 32.30 16.19
CA VAL A 195 22.57 31.48 17.34
C VAL A 195 23.08 32.39 18.43
N SER A 196 22.36 32.49 19.54
CA SER A 196 22.80 33.17 20.75
C SER A 196 23.22 32.15 21.79
N TYR A 197 24.37 32.37 22.39
CA TYR A 197 24.86 31.50 23.44
C TYR A 197 24.75 32.22 24.80
N GLU A 198 24.11 31.54 25.73
CA GLU A 198 24.15 31.97 27.13
C GLU A 198 25.35 31.32 27.84
N THR A 199 26.24 32.13 28.32
CA THR A 199 27.50 31.66 28.90
C THR A 199 27.43 31.31 30.38
N ASN A 200 26.28 31.50 31.04
CA ASN A 200 26.07 31.25 32.48
C ASN A 200 27.25 31.76 33.36
N GLY A 201 27.77 32.95 33.02
CA GLY A 201 28.88 33.55 33.76
C GLY A 201 30.28 33.18 33.30
N GLY A 202 30.41 32.33 32.26
CA GLY A 202 31.66 32.05 31.56
C GLY A 202 31.94 33.05 30.44
N THR A 203 33.15 33.03 29.88
CA THR A 203 33.48 33.85 28.70
C THR A 203 33.11 33.06 27.44
N ALA A 204 32.26 33.63 26.57
CA ALA A 204 31.96 32.98 25.28
C ALA A 204 33.21 32.98 24.40
N ALA A 205 33.62 31.80 23.99
CA ALA A 205 34.74 31.63 23.06
C ALA A 205 34.30 31.80 21.58
N ILE A 206 32.99 31.95 21.31
CA ILE A 206 32.44 31.99 19.98
C ILE A 206 31.49 33.20 19.88
N ASN A 207 31.78 34.08 18.94
CA ASN A 207 30.86 35.15 18.56
C ASN A 207 29.65 34.58 17.79
N SER A 208 28.48 35.15 17.99
CA SER A 208 27.30 34.80 17.21
C SER A 208 27.63 34.85 15.72
N SER A 209 27.40 33.74 15.01
CA SER A 209 27.54 33.71 13.57
C SER A 209 26.15 33.59 12.94
N ASN A 210 25.85 34.47 12.00
CA ASN A 210 24.72 34.26 11.11
C ASN A 210 25.13 33.25 10.06
N THR A 211 24.51 32.08 10.06
CA THR A 211 24.70 31.14 8.97
C THR A 211 23.48 31.20 8.06
N ASP A 212 23.68 31.61 6.83
CA ASP A 212 22.64 31.58 5.79
C ASP A 212 22.83 30.42 4.82
N ALA A 213 23.60 29.43 5.24
CA ALA A 213 24.11 28.43 4.33
C ALA A 213 23.20 27.23 4.19
N LEU A 214 22.66 27.06 3.00
CA LEU A 214 22.41 25.73 2.45
C LEU A 214 23.76 25.00 2.39
N GLY A 215 23.93 24.00 3.23
CA GLY A 215 25.00 23.04 3.08
C GLY A 215 26.37 23.39 3.65
N THR A 216 26.53 24.44 4.45
CA THR A 216 27.78 24.70 5.19
C THR A 216 27.69 24.44 6.70
N PHE A 217 26.55 23.95 7.16
CA PHE A 217 26.43 23.51 8.53
C PHE A 217 26.91 22.06 8.66
N ASN A 218 28.22 21.89 8.86
CA ASN A 218 28.88 20.60 9.08
C ASN A 218 28.74 20.12 10.52
N GLY A 219 27.60 20.33 11.18
CA GLY A 219 27.60 20.08 12.59
C GLY A 219 26.36 19.50 13.26
N TRP A 220 25.25 19.41 12.60
CA TRP A 220 24.07 18.80 13.20
C TRP A 220 23.69 17.54 12.42
N ASN A 221 24.15 16.39 12.93
CA ASN A 221 23.37 15.18 12.76
C ASN A 221 22.15 15.36 13.66
N GLU A 222 21.04 15.80 13.12
CA GLU A 222 19.77 15.68 13.84
C GLU A 222 19.50 14.19 13.96
N GLN A 223 19.80 13.63 15.11
CA GLN A 223 19.23 12.35 15.49
C GLN A 223 17.79 12.63 15.90
N LEU A 224 16.89 12.39 14.99
CA LEU A 224 15.48 12.34 15.31
C LEU A 224 15.25 11.00 16.03
N THR A 225 15.10 11.09 17.34
CA THR A 225 14.76 9.93 18.16
C THR A 225 13.28 10.05 18.52
N GLU A 226 12.46 9.17 17.99
CA GLU A 226 11.06 9.05 18.39
C GLU A 226 10.87 7.76 19.19
N GLN A 227 10.45 7.89 20.43
CA GLN A 227 10.06 6.76 21.27
C GLN A 227 8.67 6.31 20.90
N THR A 228 8.54 5.15 20.30
CA THR A 228 7.24 4.53 20.00
C THR A 228 6.93 3.45 21.04
N SER A 229 5.68 2.99 21.08
CA SER A 229 5.28 1.88 21.95
C SER A 229 5.95 0.54 21.59
N HIS A 230 6.65 0.46 20.45
CA HIS A 230 7.29 -0.76 19.94
C HIS A 230 8.80 -0.66 19.85
N GLY A 231 9.40 0.47 20.22
CA GLY A 231 10.84 0.67 20.18
C GLY A 231 11.21 2.10 19.81
N GLU A 232 12.46 2.29 19.50
CA GLU A 232 13.05 3.57 19.14
C GLU A 232 13.30 3.63 17.64
N VAL A 233 12.84 4.69 17.00
CA VAL A 233 13.16 4.99 15.61
C VAL A 233 14.23 6.08 15.59
N GLN A 234 15.38 5.79 15.01
CA GLN A 234 16.45 6.76 14.83
C GLN A 234 16.60 7.10 13.35
N GLY A 235 16.58 8.39 13.04
CA GLY A 235 16.83 8.90 11.72
C GLY A 235 17.96 9.90 11.72
N SER A 236 18.76 9.90 10.68
CA SER A 236 19.74 10.94 10.41
C SER A 236 19.56 11.48 9.00
N TYR A 237 19.56 12.79 8.85
CA TYR A 237 19.51 13.45 7.56
C TYR A 237 20.88 13.99 7.20
N ASP A 238 21.42 13.51 6.09
CA ASP A 238 22.66 14.03 5.52
C ASP A 238 22.33 15.20 4.60
N TRP A 239 22.56 16.40 5.09
CA TRP A 239 22.31 17.65 4.38
C TRP A 239 23.22 17.85 3.15
N THR A 240 24.37 17.14 3.12
CA THR A 240 25.32 17.26 2.01
C THR A 240 24.86 16.48 0.79
N THR A 241 24.26 15.31 1.02
CA THR A 241 23.80 14.41 -0.02
C THR A 241 22.28 14.46 -0.20
N GLY A 242 21.55 15.11 0.71
CA GLY A 242 20.08 15.11 0.71
C GLY A 242 19.50 13.75 1.09
N THR A 243 20.28 12.88 1.76
CA THR A 243 19.87 11.51 2.06
C THR A 243 19.31 11.41 3.48
N LEU A 244 18.12 10.85 3.59
CA LEU A 244 17.51 10.50 4.86
C LEU A 244 17.80 9.03 5.16
N ASN A 245 18.55 8.78 6.24
CA ASN A 245 18.86 7.45 6.71
C ASN A 245 18.01 7.15 7.95
N TRP A 246 17.26 6.07 7.93
CA TRP A 246 16.45 5.62 9.03
C TRP A 246 16.90 4.24 9.50
N ALA A 247 16.93 4.06 10.81
CA ALA A 247 17.04 2.75 11.43
C ALA A 247 15.95 2.61 12.48
N ALA A 248 15.15 1.58 12.37
CA ALA A 248 14.20 1.21 13.39
C ALA A 248 14.87 0.20 14.34
N TYR A 249 14.64 0.39 15.62
CA TYR A 249 15.17 -0.52 16.66
C TYR A 249 14.01 -1.05 17.47
N TYR A 250 13.88 -2.35 17.51
CA TYR A 250 12.95 -3.02 18.41
C TYR A 250 13.74 -3.53 19.61
N ASN A 251 13.37 -3.08 20.82
CA ASN A 251 14.10 -3.42 22.07
C ASN A 251 15.62 -3.18 22.01
N GLY A 252 16.04 -2.15 21.25
CA GLY A 252 17.46 -1.81 21.12
C GLY A 252 18.25 -2.64 20.13
N ASN A 253 17.61 -3.50 19.36
CA ASN A 253 18.22 -4.20 18.22
C ASN A 253 17.69 -3.62 16.90
N PRO A 254 18.54 -3.43 15.88
CA PRO A 254 18.07 -3.04 14.54
C PRO A 254 17.27 -4.20 13.92
N ASP A 255 16.11 -3.89 13.33
CA ASP A 255 15.33 -4.79 12.50
C ASP A 255 15.85 -4.87 11.07
#